data_832c49324ca0f989f7dfd4ef58db0a75
#
_entry.id   832c49324ca0f989f7dfd4ef58db0a75
#
_cell.length_a   1.000
_cell.length_b   1.000
_cell.length_c   1.000
_cell.angle_alpha   90.00
_cell.angle_beta   90.00
_cell.angle_gamma   90.00
#
_symmetry.space_group_name_H-M   'P 1'
#
loop_
_entity.id
_entity.type
_entity.pdbx_description
1 polymer ?
#
loop_
_entity_poly.entity_id
_entity_poly.type
_entity_poly.pdbx_seq_one_letter_code
_entity_poly.pdbx_strand_id
1 'polypeptide(L)'
;MDVVGTYIHAVVGGIRVTPEIALSYWRDINEKCEETGCTKILLEHNFVEMISMNEMLQVIGPVGELLKGRSMAFYDRYGHYDIPEAGKAILRGHDVKMQLFHDIQEAERWLLAN
;
A
#
# COMPACT_ATOMS: atom_id res chain seq x y z
N MET A 1 3.08 7.93 10.68
CA MET A 1 1.73 7.50 10.29
C MET A 1 0.69 8.36 10.98
N ASP A 2 -0.15 9.01 10.20
CA ASP A 2 -1.15 9.92 10.72
C ASP A 2 -2.56 9.44 10.39
N VAL A 3 -3.49 9.64 11.31
CA VAL A 3 -4.91 9.43 11.04
C VAL A 3 -5.46 10.73 10.45
N VAL A 4 -6.01 10.66 9.24
CA VAL A 4 -6.59 11.81 8.53
C VAL A 4 -8.05 11.50 8.24
N GLY A 5 -8.96 12.01 9.08
CA GLY A 5 -10.37 11.70 8.95
C GLY A 5 -10.64 10.19 9.07
N THR A 6 -10.98 9.55 7.95
CA THR A 6 -11.35 8.13 7.91
C THR A 6 -10.24 7.20 7.39
N TYR A 7 -9.06 7.73 7.09
CA TYR A 7 -7.97 6.93 6.56
C TYR A 7 -6.65 7.18 7.30
N ILE A 8 -5.71 6.24 7.14
CA ILE A 8 -4.36 6.36 7.64
C ILE A 8 -3.47 6.84 6.50
N HIS A 9 -2.73 7.92 6.73
CA HIS A 9 -1.71 8.40 5.82
C HIS A 9 -0.36 7.92 6.31
N ALA A 10 0.27 7.03 5.56
CA ALA A 10 1.58 6.48 5.85
C ALA A 10 2.58 6.94 4.78
N VAL A 11 3.76 7.37 5.23
CA VAL A 11 4.85 7.76 4.34
C VAL A 11 6.01 6.81 4.59
N VAL A 12 6.44 6.12 3.55
CA VAL A 12 7.60 5.23 3.60
C VAL A 12 8.60 5.67 2.56
N GLY A 13 9.89 5.54 2.85
CA GLY A 13 10.90 6.00 1.89
C GLY A 13 12.30 5.58 2.27
N GLY A 14 13.21 5.79 1.32
CA GLY A 14 14.62 5.44 1.43
C GLY A 14 15.21 5.26 0.05
N ILE A 15 16.35 4.60 -0.02
CA ILE A 15 17.00 4.32 -1.30
C ILE A 15 16.38 3.10 -1.95
N ARG A 16 16.29 2.01 -1.23
CA ARG A 16 15.78 0.74 -1.74
C ARG A 16 14.83 0.07 -0.77
N VAL A 17 13.73 -0.47 -1.28
CA VAL A 17 12.83 -1.32 -0.52
C VAL A 17 13.20 -2.79 -0.73
N THR A 18 13.27 -3.55 0.36
CA THR A 18 13.45 -5.00 0.34
C THR A 18 12.16 -5.69 0.79
N PRO A 19 11.99 -7.01 0.55
CA PRO A 19 10.82 -7.71 1.09
C PRO A 19 10.66 -7.54 2.60
N GLU A 20 11.74 -7.58 3.36
CA GLU A 20 11.72 -7.41 4.81
C GLU A 20 11.25 -6.01 5.22
N ILE A 21 11.75 -4.98 4.55
CA ILE A 21 11.34 -3.60 4.77
C ILE A 21 9.86 -3.44 4.44
N ALA A 22 9.42 -3.96 3.30
CA ALA A 22 8.02 -3.88 2.87
C ALA A 22 7.08 -4.55 3.89
N LEU A 23 7.39 -5.76 4.30
CA LEU A 23 6.58 -6.48 5.30
C LEU A 23 6.57 -5.76 6.63
N SER A 24 7.69 -5.16 7.03
CA SER A 24 7.78 -4.40 8.27
C SER A 24 6.84 -3.21 8.27
N TYR A 25 6.89 -2.35 7.24
CA TYR A 25 6.00 -1.19 7.23
C TYR A 25 4.53 -1.57 7.04
N TRP A 26 4.22 -2.64 6.31
CA TRP A 26 2.84 -3.10 6.17
C TRP A 26 2.27 -3.64 7.47
N ARG A 27 3.10 -4.32 8.28
CA ARG A 27 2.69 -4.75 9.62
C ARG A 27 2.39 -3.57 10.52
N ASP A 28 3.24 -2.54 10.50
CA ASP A 28 3.03 -1.32 11.27
C ASP A 28 1.74 -0.61 10.85
N ILE A 29 1.47 -0.53 9.56
CA ILE A 29 0.23 0.06 9.02
C ILE A 29 -0.99 -0.75 9.47
N ASN A 30 -0.92 -2.07 9.36
CA ASN A 30 -2.00 -2.95 9.80
C ASN A 30 -2.31 -2.77 11.29
N GLU A 31 -1.26 -2.72 12.12
CA GLU A 31 -1.40 -2.49 13.57
C GLU A 31 -2.12 -1.16 13.82
N LYS A 32 -1.74 -0.10 13.10
CA LYS A 32 -2.38 1.20 13.22
C LYS A 32 -3.85 1.16 12.80
N CYS A 33 -4.17 0.42 11.74
CA CYS A 33 -5.54 0.21 11.30
C CYS A 33 -6.38 -0.47 12.39
N GLU A 34 -5.83 -1.49 13.04
CA GLU A 34 -6.51 -2.20 14.11
C GLU A 34 -6.73 -1.31 15.34
N GLU A 35 -5.75 -0.51 15.72
CA GLU A 35 -5.87 0.44 16.83
C GLU A 35 -6.94 1.49 16.60
N THR A 36 -7.07 1.99 15.39
CA THR A 36 -7.92 3.14 15.06
C THR A 36 -9.27 2.78 14.46
N GLY A 37 -9.43 1.53 14.00
CA GLY A 37 -10.60 1.08 13.26
C GLY A 37 -10.65 1.59 11.83
N CYS A 38 -9.59 2.19 11.31
CA CYS A 38 -9.52 2.65 9.92
C CYS A 38 -9.46 1.49 8.96
N THR A 39 -10.21 1.57 7.86
CA THR A 39 -10.23 0.56 6.80
C THR A 39 -9.61 1.06 5.50
N LYS A 40 -9.16 2.31 5.48
CA LYS A 40 -8.59 2.96 4.31
C LYS A 40 -7.17 3.41 4.59
N ILE A 41 -6.29 3.26 3.59
CA ILE A 41 -4.87 3.58 3.71
C ILE A 41 -4.44 4.39 2.49
N LEU A 42 -3.79 5.54 2.73
CA LEU A 42 -3.05 6.27 1.72
C LEU A 42 -1.57 6.06 1.98
N LEU A 43 -0.91 5.31 1.10
CA LEU A 43 0.53 5.07 1.21
C LEU A 43 1.29 5.99 0.26
N GLU A 44 2.13 6.86 0.80
CA GLU A 44 3.14 7.57 0.03
C GLU A 44 4.42 6.75 -0.01
N HIS A 45 4.78 6.28 -1.19
CA HIS A 45 5.94 5.44 -1.42
C HIS A 45 7.06 6.26 -2.04
N ASN A 46 8.08 6.56 -1.24
CA ASN A 46 9.17 7.47 -1.61
C ASN A 46 10.53 6.75 -1.69
N PHE A 47 10.55 5.51 -2.16
CA PHE A 47 11.80 4.80 -2.43
C PHE A 47 12.33 5.15 -3.81
N VAL A 48 13.62 5.43 -3.89
CA VAL A 48 14.28 5.83 -5.13
C VAL A 48 14.39 4.65 -6.09
N GLU A 49 14.75 3.48 -5.59
CA GLU A 49 14.89 2.27 -6.38
C GLU A 49 13.64 1.40 -6.33
N MET A 50 13.31 0.79 -7.45
CA MET A 50 12.17 -0.09 -7.63
C MET A 50 12.45 -1.47 -7.04
N ILE A 51 11.45 -2.08 -6.42
CA ILE A 51 11.50 -3.49 -6.02
C ILE A 51 11.47 -4.36 -7.27
N SER A 52 12.18 -5.48 -7.27
CA SER A 52 12.12 -6.42 -8.39
C SER A 52 10.76 -7.11 -8.45
N MET A 53 10.40 -7.61 -9.63
CA MET A 53 9.16 -8.35 -9.83
C MET A 53 9.07 -9.58 -8.92
N ASN A 54 10.16 -10.33 -8.81
CA ASN A 54 10.20 -11.53 -7.96
C ASN A 54 10.04 -11.18 -6.49
N GLU A 55 10.68 -10.11 -6.03
CA GLU A 55 10.54 -9.63 -4.65
C GLU A 55 9.12 -9.15 -4.37
N MET A 56 8.51 -8.45 -5.32
CA MET A 56 7.12 -8.00 -5.20
C MET A 56 6.17 -9.19 -5.03
N LEU A 57 6.34 -10.23 -5.82
CA LEU A 57 5.51 -11.43 -5.73
C LEU A 57 5.67 -12.17 -4.40
N GLN A 58 6.83 -12.05 -3.76
CA GLN A 58 7.07 -12.63 -2.44
C GLN A 58 6.28 -11.92 -1.33
N VAL A 59 6.02 -10.60 -1.47
CA VAL A 59 5.35 -9.82 -0.42
C VAL A 59 3.85 -9.68 -0.64
N ILE A 60 3.37 -9.79 -1.85
CA ILE A 60 1.96 -9.53 -2.19
C ILE A 60 0.99 -10.42 -1.43
N GLY A 61 1.28 -11.72 -1.33
CA GLY A 61 0.45 -12.65 -0.57
C GLY A 61 0.33 -12.28 0.90
N PRO A 62 1.46 -12.18 1.63
CA PRO A 62 1.44 -11.72 3.01
C PRO A 62 0.80 -10.35 3.22
N VAL A 63 1.01 -9.40 2.32
CA VAL A 63 0.37 -8.08 2.37
C VAL A 63 -1.14 -8.20 2.20
N GLY A 64 -1.59 -9.02 1.26
CA GLY A 64 -3.01 -9.29 1.07
C GLY A 64 -3.68 -9.82 2.34
N GLU A 65 -3.01 -10.74 3.04
CA GLU A 65 -3.50 -11.25 4.33
C GLU A 65 -3.59 -10.14 5.38
N LEU A 66 -2.57 -9.29 5.49
CA LEU A 66 -2.54 -8.20 6.45
C LEU A 66 -3.64 -7.17 6.18
N LEU A 67 -3.94 -6.88 4.91
CA LEU A 67 -4.83 -5.80 4.51
C LEU A 67 -6.23 -6.28 4.12
N LYS A 68 -6.57 -7.51 4.40
CA LYS A 68 -7.85 -8.11 4.03
C LYS A 68 -9.02 -7.20 4.37
N GLY A 69 -9.89 -6.96 3.39
CA GLY A 69 -11.08 -6.12 3.53
C GLY A 69 -10.81 -4.62 3.53
N ARG A 70 -9.58 -4.18 3.29
CA ARG A 70 -9.23 -2.75 3.31
C ARG A 70 -9.06 -2.18 1.91
N SER A 71 -9.14 -0.85 1.82
CA SER A 71 -8.87 -0.10 0.60
C SER A 71 -7.54 0.63 0.73
N MET A 72 -6.71 0.57 -0.31
CA MET A 72 -5.39 1.18 -0.30
C MET A 72 -5.16 1.97 -1.57
N ALA A 73 -4.88 3.28 -1.43
CA ALA A 73 -4.36 4.11 -2.50
C ALA A 73 -2.83 4.13 -2.37
N PHE A 74 -2.14 3.71 -3.41
CA PHE A 74 -0.69 3.64 -3.44
C PHE A 74 -0.18 4.78 -4.32
N TYR A 75 0.44 5.79 -3.70
CA TYR A 75 1.06 6.89 -4.39
C TYR A 75 2.56 6.67 -4.45
N ASP A 76 3.11 6.46 -5.65
CA ASP A 76 4.54 6.33 -5.87
C ASP A 76 5.11 7.65 -6.38
N ARG A 77 5.88 8.32 -5.53
CA ARG A 77 6.48 9.61 -5.83
C ARG A 77 7.35 9.58 -7.09
N TYR A 78 8.04 8.48 -7.34
CA TYR A 78 8.97 8.36 -8.46
C TYR A 78 8.34 7.74 -9.72
N GLY A 79 7.10 7.31 -9.63
CA GLY A 79 6.36 6.76 -10.78
C GLY A 79 6.89 5.43 -11.30
N HIS A 80 7.58 4.66 -10.48
CA HIS A 80 8.24 3.41 -10.89
C HIS A 80 7.34 2.19 -10.89
N TYR A 81 6.24 2.22 -10.14
CA TYR A 81 5.49 1.02 -9.85
C TYR A 81 4.39 0.77 -10.85
N ASP A 82 4.39 -0.47 -11.31
CA ASP A 82 3.25 -1.09 -11.97
C ASP A 82 3.10 -2.47 -11.33
N ILE A 83 1.91 -2.80 -10.87
CA ILE A 83 1.66 -4.09 -10.24
C ILE A 83 1.18 -5.06 -11.32
N PRO A 84 1.87 -6.21 -11.49
CA PRO A 84 1.46 -7.18 -12.49
C PRO A 84 0.06 -7.73 -12.20
N GLU A 85 -0.63 -8.17 -13.23
CA GLU A 85 -1.98 -8.72 -13.09
C GLU A 85 -2.06 -9.87 -12.08
N ALA A 86 -1.03 -10.70 -12.00
CA ALA A 86 -0.96 -11.77 -11.01
C ALA A 86 -1.01 -11.21 -9.58
N GLY A 87 -0.29 -10.14 -9.31
CA GLY A 87 -0.31 -9.47 -8.00
C GLY A 87 -1.67 -8.83 -7.71
N LYS A 88 -2.27 -8.16 -8.70
CA LYS A 88 -3.60 -7.59 -8.56
C LYS A 88 -4.65 -8.67 -8.26
N ALA A 89 -4.54 -9.83 -8.91
CA ALA A 89 -5.44 -10.95 -8.66
C ALA A 89 -5.32 -11.49 -7.24
N ILE A 90 -4.10 -11.57 -6.71
CA ILE A 90 -3.86 -12.01 -5.32
C ILE A 90 -4.52 -11.03 -4.34
N LEU A 91 -4.35 -9.74 -4.54
CA LEU A 91 -4.97 -8.73 -3.68
C LEU A 91 -6.50 -8.80 -3.75
N ARG A 92 -7.07 -8.95 -4.93
CA ARG A 92 -8.53 -9.13 -5.09
C ARG A 92 -9.01 -10.38 -4.38
N GLY A 93 -8.23 -11.46 -4.41
CA GLY A 93 -8.56 -12.70 -3.69
C GLY A 93 -8.61 -12.55 -2.18
N HIS A 94 -7.94 -11.54 -1.63
CA HIS A 94 -7.99 -11.18 -0.21
C HIS A 94 -8.97 -10.04 0.07
N ASP A 95 -9.80 -9.65 -0.89
CA ASP A 95 -10.73 -8.54 -0.77
C ASP A 95 -10.03 -7.21 -0.45
N VAL A 96 -8.87 -6.98 -1.04
CA VAL A 96 -8.14 -5.72 -0.94
C VAL A 96 -8.40 -4.91 -2.20
N LYS A 97 -8.96 -3.71 -2.04
CA LYS A 97 -9.10 -2.74 -3.12
C LYS A 97 -7.85 -1.88 -3.16
N MET A 98 -7.12 -1.92 -4.26
CA MET A 98 -5.88 -1.16 -4.40
C MET A 98 -5.79 -0.50 -5.77
N GLN A 99 -5.30 0.74 -5.78
CA GLN A 99 -5.02 1.44 -7.02
C GLN A 99 -3.75 2.27 -6.89
N LEU A 100 -2.97 2.31 -7.98
CA LEU A 100 -1.76 3.12 -8.09
C LEU A 100 -2.10 4.51 -8.60
N PHE A 101 -1.41 5.51 -8.05
CA PHE A 101 -1.59 6.91 -8.44
C PHE A 101 -0.24 7.59 -8.61
N HIS A 102 -0.20 8.58 -9.50
CA HIS A 102 0.94 9.49 -9.70
C HIS A 102 0.65 10.90 -9.19
N ASP A 103 -0.54 11.13 -8.65
CA ASP A 103 -0.97 12.38 -8.05
C ASP A 103 -1.64 12.07 -6.72
N ILE A 104 -1.14 12.70 -5.65
CA ILE A 104 -1.62 12.41 -4.30
C ILE A 104 -3.06 12.87 -4.07
N GLN A 105 -3.48 13.96 -4.73
CA GLN A 105 -4.85 14.45 -4.62
C GLN A 105 -5.85 13.50 -5.28
N GLU A 106 -5.49 12.92 -6.41
CA GLU A 106 -6.30 11.89 -7.05
C GLU A 106 -6.39 10.63 -6.19
N ALA A 107 -5.28 10.24 -5.57
CA ALA A 107 -5.24 9.11 -4.64
C ALA A 107 -6.21 9.31 -3.48
N GLU A 108 -6.19 10.51 -2.87
CA GLU A 108 -7.09 10.84 -1.77
C GLU A 108 -8.55 10.80 -2.21
N ARG A 109 -8.87 11.40 -3.35
CA ARG A 109 -10.25 11.42 -3.87
C ARG A 109 -10.78 10.00 -4.11
N TRP A 110 -9.97 9.14 -4.72
CA TRP A 110 -10.35 7.75 -4.94
C TRP A 110 -10.58 7.02 -3.61
N LEU A 111 -9.68 7.21 -2.67
CA LEU A 111 -9.74 6.54 -1.37
C LEU A 111 -11.00 6.93 -0.60
N LEU A 112 -11.36 8.21 -0.60
CA LEU A 112 -12.55 8.70 0.08
C LEU A 112 -13.85 8.19 -0.56
N ALA A 113 -13.83 7.89 -1.87
CA ALA A 113 -14.96 7.34 -2.60
C ALA A 113 -15.08 5.80 -2.47
N ASN A 114 -14.07 5.16 -1.99
CA ASN A 114 -13.98 3.70 -1.89
C ASN A 114 -13.69 3.26 -0.45
#